data_29b2867e9efb39d9e8ce0cb1d7d1a267
#
_entry.id   29b2867e9efb39d9e8ce0cb1d7d1a267
#
_cell.length_a   1.000
_cell.length_b   1.000
_cell.length_c   1.000
_cell.angle_alpha   90.00
_cell.angle_beta   90.00
_cell.angle_gamma   90.00
#
_symmetry.space_group_name_H-M   'P 1'
#
loop_
_entity.id
_entity.type
_entity.pdbx_description
1 polymer ?
#
loop_
_entity_poly.entity_id
_entity_poly.type
_entity_poly.pdbx_seq_one_letter_code
_entity_poly.pdbx_strand_id
1 'polypeptide(L)'
;MLRRLIPSTWLFALIALGMSQTPLLAHDMWIEPTTFSPRVGEIIGVKLRVGQDMLGDPLPRDSSLIKQFLFEDVEGSKPVIGRDGNDPAGFLRVAEPGLLVIGYRSNPSAVELSPEKFNQYLKDEGLDDIAALRATRNQSGSSAHEAFARCAKSLVLAGPPTDKQGDRRLGFTLELVAERNPYTILNGG
;
A
#
# COMPACT_ATOMS: atom_id res chain seq x y z
N MET A 1 29.99 -2.93 71.10
CA MET A 1 30.04 -3.32 69.70
C MET A 1 28.63 -3.20 69.12
N LEU A 2 28.32 -2.06 68.49
CA LEU A 2 26.99 -1.82 67.83
C LEU A 2 27.15 -2.06 66.34
N ARG A 3 26.51 -3.11 65.81
CA ARG A 3 26.35 -3.32 64.37
C ARG A 3 25.15 -2.51 63.87
N ARG A 4 25.44 -1.54 63.05
CA ARG A 4 24.42 -0.76 62.32
C ARG A 4 23.95 -1.59 61.13
N LEU A 5 22.64 -1.89 61.10
CA LEU A 5 21.93 -2.47 59.94
C LEU A 5 21.64 -1.34 58.95
N ILE A 6 22.08 -1.50 57.75
CA ILE A 6 21.78 -0.61 56.62
C ILE A 6 20.49 -1.14 55.98
N PRO A 7 19.41 -0.33 55.83
CA PRO A 7 18.24 -0.78 55.08
C PRO A 7 18.52 -0.69 53.59
N SER A 8 18.36 -1.81 52.90
CA SER A 8 18.43 -1.94 51.45
C SER A 8 17.15 -1.33 50.85
N THR A 9 17.27 -0.09 50.33
CA THR A 9 16.24 0.54 49.54
C THR A 9 16.24 -0.08 48.14
N TRP A 10 15.22 -0.89 47.87
CA TRP A 10 14.93 -1.41 46.51
C TRP A 10 14.43 -0.27 45.66
N LEU A 11 15.26 0.19 44.74
CA LEU A 11 14.90 1.15 43.69
C LEU A 11 14.16 0.41 42.59
N PHE A 12 12.83 0.43 42.66
CA PHE A 12 12.01 -0.02 41.53
C PHE A 12 12.12 1.01 40.41
N ALA A 13 13.00 0.72 39.44
CA ALA A 13 13.00 1.43 38.17
C ALA A 13 11.77 1.00 37.38
N LEU A 14 10.72 1.83 37.39
CA LEU A 14 9.60 1.74 36.44
C LEU A 14 10.15 2.08 35.06
N ILE A 15 10.45 1.05 34.28
CA ILE A 15 10.65 1.20 32.84
C ILE A 15 9.27 1.45 32.25
N ALA A 16 8.93 2.71 32.07
CA ALA A 16 7.81 3.12 31.21
C ALA A 16 8.20 2.73 29.78
N LEU A 17 7.73 1.56 29.33
CA LEU A 17 7.68 1.22 27.91
C LEU A 17 6.75 2.24 27.26
N GLY A 18 7.33 3.32 26.76
CA GLY A 18 6.63 4.20 25.83
C GLY A 18 6.25 3.38 24.59
N MET A 19 5.01 2.93 24.54
CA MET A 19 4.41 2.50 23.28
C MET A 19 4.41 3.73 22.38
N SER A 20 5.43 3.83 21.53
CA SER A 20 5.43 4.74 20.41
C SER A 20 4.24 4.33 19.54
N GLN A 21 3.11 4.98 19.76
CA GLN A 21 1.99 4.91 18.84
C GLN A 21 2.46 5.64 17.58
N THR A 22 2.96 4.89 16.62
CA THR A 22 3.15 5.42 15.28
C THR A 22 1.84 6.06 14.86
N PRO A 23 1.84 7.32 14.41
CA PRO A 23 0.62 7.92 13.88
C PRO A 23 0.10 6.99 12.78
N LEU A 24 -1.19 6.71 12.80
CA LEU A 24 -1.87 5.99 11.74
C LEU A 24 -2.05 6.98 10.58
N LEU A 25 -0.94 7.35 9.95
CA LEU A 25 -0.97 8.08 8.70
C LEU A 25 -1.58 7.17 7.65
N ALA A 26 -2.38 7.72 6.78
CA ALA A 26 -2.88 7.00 5.62
C ALA A 26 -1.69 6.54 4.80
N HIS A 27 -1.29 5.27 4.99
CA HIS A 27 -0.15 4.72 4.28
C HIS A 27 -0.53 4.46 2.84
N ASP A 28 0.31 4.94 1.93
CA ASP A 28 0.24 4.58 0.52
C ASP A 28 0.44 3.08 0.35
N MET A 29 -0.18 2.53 -0.69
CA MET A 29 0.07 1.17 -1.11
C MET A 29 0.50 1.16 -2.57
N TRP A 30 1.56 0.41 -2.88
CA TRP A 30 2.02 0.24 -4.26
C TRP A 30 2.42 -1.19 -4.57
N ILE A 31 2.52 -1.46 -5.86
CA ILE A 31 3.04 -2.72 -6.41
C ILE A 31 4.50 -2.47 -6.81
N GLU A 32 5.40 -3.30 -6.30
CA GLU A 32 6.83 -3.29 -6.60
C GLU A 32 7.21 -4.61 -7.29
N PRO A 33 7.28 -4.65 -8.61
CA PRO A 33 7.83 -5.80 -9.32
C PRO A 33 9.32 -5.98 -9.01
N THR A 34 9.83 -7.20 -9.04
CA THR A 34 11.28 -7.46 -8.87
C THR A 34 12.13 -6.86 -9.99
N THR A 35 11.50 -6.57 -11.13
CA THR A 35 12.08 -5.79 -12.23
C THR A 35 10.97 -5.12 -13.02
N PHE A 36 11.24 -3.91 -13.52
CA PHE A 36 10.35 -3.18 -14.43
C PHE A 36 10.62 -3.43 -15.91
N SER A 37 11.72 -4.15 -16.22
CA SER A 37 12.14 -4.46 -17.58
C SER A 37 12.60 -5.92 -17.70
N PRO A 38 11.68 -6.88 -17.51
CA PRO A 38 12.00 -8.30 -17.61
C PRO A 38 12.25 -8.74 -19.06
N ARG A 39 12.89 -9.89 -19.19
CA ARG A 39 12.98 -10.59 -20.48
C ARG A 39 11.73 -11.42 -20.73
N VAL A 40 11.39 -11.62 -21.99
CA VAL A 40 10.38 -12.61 -22.38
C VAL A 40 10.79 -14.00 -21.89
N GLY A 41 9.88 -14.73 -21.32
CA GLY A 41 10.08 -16.03 -20.66
C GLY A 41 10.43 -15.95 -19.17
N GLU A 42 10.78 -14.78 -18.65
CA GLU A 42 11.14 -14.58 -17.26
C GLU A 42 9.92 -14.70 -16.33
N ILE A 43 10.16 -15.19 -15.12
CA ILE A 43 9.18 -15.14 -14.03
C ILE A 43 9.60 -14.03 -13.09
N ILE A 44 8.72 -13.06 -12.88
CA ILE A 44 8.97 -11.93 -11.97
C ILE A 44 8.12 -12.06 -10.72
N GLY A 45 8.69 -11.65 -9.60
CA GLY A 45 7.99 -11.50 -8.34
C GLY A 45 7.23 -10.18 -8.32
N VAL A 46 6.05 -10.20 -7.73
CA VAL A 46 5.20 -9.02 -7.53
C VAL A 46 5.05 -8.81 -6.03
N LYS A 47 5.71 -7.78 -5.52
CA LYS A 47 5.66 -7.39 -4.12
C LYS A 47 4.56 -6.35 -3.90
N LEU A 48 3.94 -6.38 -2.76
CA LEU A 48 3.06 -5.33 -2.26
C LEU A 48 3.78 -4.59 -1.13
N ARG A 49 3.68 -3.26 -1.16
CA ARG A 49 4.32 -2.39 -0.16
C ARG A 49 3.29 -1.45 0.45
N VAL A 50 3.50 -1.11 1.71
CA VAL A 50 2.71 -0.09 2.43
C VAL A 50 3.66 0.82 3.16
N GLY A 51 3.54 2.13 2.96
CA GLY A 51 4.44 3.11 3.55
C GLY A 51 4.18 4.52 3.07
N GLN A 52 5.19 5.36 3.10
CA GLN A 52 5.16 6.75 2.66
C GLN A 52 6.39 7.07 1.80
N ASP A 53 6.23 7.97 0.85
CA ASP A 53 7.33 8.44 -0.01
C ASP A 53 8.07 7.30 -0.72
N MET A 54 7.35 6.27 -1.13
CA MET A 54 7.87 5.03 -1.74
C MET A 54 8.83 4.24 -0.82
N LEU A 55 8.89 4.57 0.46
CA LEU A 55 9.56 3.80 1.50
C LEU A 55 8.51 3.05 2.32
N GLY A 56 8.57 1.74 2.34
CA GLY A 56 7.53 0.97 3.02
C GLY A 56 7.89 -0.48 3.32
N ASP A 57 7.10 -1.03 4.21
CA ASP A 57 7.22 -2.40 4.64
C ASP A 57 6.57 -3.38 3.65
N PRO A 58 7.06 -4.62 3.61
CA PRO A 58 6.39 -5.68 2.88
C PRO A 58 4.96 -5.88 3.37
N LEU A 59 4.02 -5.99 2.43
CA LEU A 59 2.67 -6.48 2.69
C LEU A 59 2.59 -7.89 2.11
N PRO A 60 2.70 -8.94 2.94
CA PRO A 60 2.60 -10.32 2.48
C PRO A 60 1.24 -10.59 1.85
N ARG A 61 1.16 -11.60 0.97
CA ARG A 61 -0.11 -12.03 0.39
C ARG A 61 -1.09 -12.45 1.48
N ASP A 62 -2.31 -11.97 1.37
CA ASP A 62 -3.46 -12.42 2.16
C ASP A 62 -4.67 -12.54 1.21
N SER A 63 -5.05 -13.77 0.88
CA SER A 63 -6.15 -14.03 -0.06
C SER A 63 -7.50 -13.56 0.46
N SER A 64 -7.69 -13.42 1.77
CA SER A 64 -8.91 -12.90 2.37
C SER A 64 -9.13 -11.42 2.07
N LEU A 65 -8.05 -10.68 1.88
CA LEU A 65 -8.05 -9.27 1.53
C LEU A 65 -8.08 -9.00 0.03
N ILE A 66 -7.76 -10.00 -0.80
CA ILE A 66 -7.66 -9.81 -2.25
C ILE A 66 -9.05 -9.90 -2.89
N LYS A 67 -9.50 -8.81 -3.52
CA LYS A 67 -10.64 -8.84 -4.44
C LYS A 67 -10.20 -9.15 -5.86
N GLN A 68 -9.10 -8.54 -6.30
CA GLN A 68 -8.47 -8.78 -7.60
C GLN A 68 -6.95 -8.62 -7.44
N PHE A 69 -6.20 -9.57 -7.98
CA PHE A 69 -4.75 -9.47 -8.12
C PHE A 69 -4.37 -10.15 -9.43
N LEU A 70 -4.19 -9.34 -10.45
CA LEU A 70 -4.08 -9.78 -11.83
C LEU A 70 -3.00 -9.00 -12.57
N PHE A 71 -2.65 -9.47 -13.74
CA PHE A 71 -1.94 -8.69 -14.74
C PHE A 71 -2.63 -8.86 -16.11
N GLU A 72 -2.48 -7.84 -16.93
CA GLU A 72 -2.92 -7.87 -18.33
C GLU A 72 -1.70 -7.71 -19.24
N ASP A 73 -1.64 -8.56 -20.25
CA ASP A 73 -0.72 -8.52 -21.36
C ASP A 73 -1.48 -8.47 -22.72
N VAL A 74 -0.81 -8.78 -23.81
CA VAL A 74 -1.41 -8.81 -25.15
C VAL A 74 -2.45 -9.94 -25.32
N GLU A 75 -2.39 -10.97 -24.49
CA GLU A 75 -3.31 -12.10 -24.52
C GLU A 75 -4.54 -11.90 -23.60
N GLY A 76 -4.53 -10.84 -22.77
CA GLY A 76 -5.61 -10.48 -21.86
C GLY A 76 -5.25 -10.60 -20.38
N SER A 77 -6.29 -10.71 -19.56
CA SER A 77 -6.17 -10.69 -18.10
C SER A 77 -5.86 -12.07 -17.53
N LYS A 78 -4.87 -12.14 -16.64
CA LYS A 78 -4.40 -13.37 -15.97
C LYS A 78 -4.19 -13.11 -14.49
N PRO A 79 -4.40 -14.10 -13.60
CA PRO A 79 -4.15 -13.92 -12.17
C PRO A 79 -2.65 -13.88 -11.84
N VAL A 80 -2.28 -13.04 -10.87
CA VAL A 80 -0.98 -13.12 -10.19
C VAL A 80 -1.05 -14.25 -9.16
N ILE A 81 -0.21 -15.27 -9.32
CA ILE A 81 -0.24 -16.49 -8.53
C ILE A 81 0.71 -16.37 -7.34
N GLY A 82 0.27 -16.78 -6.15
CA GLY A 82 1.09 -16.75 -4.93
C GLY A 82 0.47 -17.55 -3.80
N ARG A 83 1.18 -17.63 -2.68
CA ARG A 83 0.73 -18.27 -1.44
C ARG A 83 0.60 -17.23 -0.34
N ASP A 84 -0.41 -17.40 0.50
CA ASP A 84 -0.61 -16.52 1.65
C ASP A 84 0.60 -16.54 2.59
N GLY A 85 0.89 -15.39 3.18
CA GLY A 85 2.04 -15.15 4.05
C GLY A 85 3.36 -14.87 3.31
N ASN A 86 3.41 -14.98 1.98
CA ASN A 86 4.66 -14.79 1.24
C ASN A 86 4.88 -13.33 0.81
N ASP A 87 6.14 -12.93 0.77
CA ASP A 87 6.69 -11.79 0.04
C ASP A 87 7.84 -12.30 -0.87
N PRO A 88 7.75 -12.18 -2.19
CA PRO A 88 6.73 -11.49 -3.00
C PRO A 88 5.32 -12.07 -2.82
N ALA A 89 4.31 -11.18 -2.89
CA ALA A 89 2.91 -11.55 -2.76
C ALA A 89 2.40 -12.42 -3.91
N GLY A 90 3.14 -12.47 -5.01
CA GLY A 90 2.85 -13.35 -6.12
C GLY A 90 3.91 -13.32 -7.20
N PHE A 91 3.65 -14.10 -8.24
CA PHE A 91 4.53 -14.26 -9.40
C PHE A 91 3.70 -14.24 -10.67
N LEU A 92 4.31 -13.76 -11.74
CA LEU A 92 3.78 -13.86 -13.09
C LEU A 92 4.88 -14.24 -14.07
N ARG A 93 4.51 -14.92 -15.15
CA ARG A 93 5.42 -15.21 -16.27
C ARG A 93 5.18 -14.20 -17.39
N VAL A 94 6.25 -13.62 -17.87
CA VAL A 94 6.25 -12.75 -19.04
C VAL A 94 6.29 -13.63 -20.29
N ALA A 95 5.12 -13.89 -20.87
CA ALA A 95 5.01 -14.80 -22.02
C ALA A 95 5.40 -14.12 -23.33
N GLU A 96 4.99 -12.86 -23.50
CA GLU A 96 5.12 -12.12 -24.75
C GLU A 96 5.78 -10.76 -24.53
N PRO A 97 6.42 -10.18 -25.56
CA PRO A 97 6.92 -8.80 -25.47
C PRO A 97 5.77 -7.81 -25.43
N GLY A 98 5.97 -6.74 -24.69
CA GLY A 98 4.98 -5.66 -24.60
C GLY A 98 4.85 -5.07 -23.20
N LEU A 99 3.89 -4.17 -23.05
CA LEU A 99 3.55 -3.55 -21.78
C LEU A 99 2.57 -4.44 -21.02
N LEU A 100 2.99 -4.88 -19.84
CA LEU A 100 2.17 -5.57 -18.87
C LEU A 100 1.63 -4.55 -17.87
N VAL A 101 0.36 -4.66 -17.53
CA VAL A 101 -0.30 -3.84 -16.50
C VAL A 101 -0.66 -4.75 -15.34
N ILE A 102 0.00 -4.56 -14.20
CA ILE A 102 -0.26 -5.33 -12.98
C ILE A 102 -1.22 -4.52 -12.11
N GLY A 103 -2.25 -5.16 -11.58
CA GLY A 103 -3.24 -4.51 -10.75
C GLY A 103 -3.60 -5.30 -9.50
N TYR A 104 -3.77 -4.57 -8.40
CA TYR A 104 -4.26 -5.08 -7.15
C TYR A 104 -5.47 -4.26 -6.68
N ARG A 105 -6.52 -4.94 -6.23
CA ARG A 105 -7.64 -4.34 -5.54
C ARG A 105 -7.98 -5.17 -4.31
N SER A 106 -8.12 -4.50 -3.15
CA SER A 106 -8.54 -5.20 -1.93
C SER A 106 -10.06 -5.30 -1.82
N ASN A 107 -10.50 -6.24 -0.98
CA ASN A 107 -11.81 -6.17 -0.35
C ASN A 107 -11.90 -4.91 0.52
N PRO A 108 -13.10 -4.38 0.80
CA PRO A 108 -13.26 -3.30 1.77
C PRO A 108 -12.75 -3.73 3.15
N SER A 109 -12.04 -2.84 3.80
CA SER A 109 -11.64 -2.92 5.20
C SER A 109 -12.33 -1.81 5.97
N ALA A 110 -12.59 -2.02 7.26
CA ALA A 110 -13.15 -1.01 8.14
C ALA A 110 -12.19 -0.70 9.28
N VAL A 111 -12.12 0.56 9.67
CA VAL A 111 -11.36 1.02 10.83
C VAL A 111 -12.21 1.98 11.64
N GLU A 112 -12.07 1.90 12.96
CA GLU A 112 -12.60 2.91 13.87
C GLU A 112 -11.46 3.77 14.39
N LEU A 113 -11.60 5.08 14.24
CA LEU A 113 -10.65 6.08 14.70
C LEU A 113 -11.23 6.86 15.86
N SER A 114 -10.41 7.12 16.89
CA SER A 114 -10.81 8.05 17.94
C SER A 114 -11.02 9.45 17.37
N PRO A 115 -11.79 10.32 18.06
CA PRO A 115 -12.04 11.69 17.60
C PRO A 115 -10.74 12.45 17.29
N GLU A 116 -9.73 12.32 18.13
CA GLU A 116 -8.46 13.01 18.00
C GLU A 116 -7.70 12.55 16.75
N LYS A 117 -7.62 11.23 16.56
CA LYS A 117 -6.94 10.64 15.39
C LYS A 117 -7.64 11.00 14.09
N PHE A 118 -8.97 10.97 14.08
CA PHE A 118 -9.72 11.29 12.89
C PHE A 118 -9.64 12.80 12.54
N ASN A 119 -9.72 13.68 13.55
CA ASN A 119 -9.56 15.11 13.31
C ASN A 119 -8.13 15.45 12.81
N GLN A 120 -7.10 14.77 13.33
CA GLN A 120 -5.74 14.92 12.82
C GLN A 120 -5.63 14.42 11.38
N TYR A 121 -6.17 13.26 11.08
CA TYR A 121 -6.23 12.71 9.73
C TYR A 121 -6.88 13.69 8.73
N LEU A 122 -8.05 14.24 9.07
CA LEU A 122 -8.73 15.21 8.20
C LEU A 122 -7.86 16.44 7.90
N LYS A 123 -7.09 16.90 8.89
CA LYS A 123 -6.17 18.01 8.73
C LYS A 123 -4.98 17.67 7.84
N ASP A 124 -4.37 16.48 8.06
CA ASP A 124 -3.18 16.04 7.32
C ASP A 124 -3.51 15.79 5.83
N GLU A 125 -4.73 15.33 5.55
CA GLU A 125 -5.22 15.08 4.19
C GLU A 125 -5.88 16.32 3.53
N GLY A 126 -5.90 17.48 4.22
CA GLY A 126 -6.52 18.71 3.67
C GLY A 126 -8.04 18.61 3.50
N LEU A 127 -8.71 17.78 4.30
CA LEU A 127 -10.16 17.55 4.25
C LEU A 127 -10.92 18.53 5.17
N ASP A 128 -10.61 19.82 5.08
CA ASP A 128 -11.16 20.87 5.94
C ASP A 128 -12.68 20.96 5.86
N ASP A 129 -13.26 20.74 4.66
CA ASP A 129 -14.71 20.74 4.46
C ASP A 129 -15.41 19.64 5.26
N ILE A 130 -14.78 18.46 5.38
CA ILE A 130 -15.31 17.35 6.17
C ILE A 130 -15.20 17.69 7.66
N ALA A 131 -14.09 18.29 8.08
CA ALA A 131 -13.93 18.75 9.46
C ALA A 131 -15.00 19.79 9.84
N ALA A 132 -15.26 20.79 8.98
CA ALA A 132 -16.31 21.79 9.16
C ALA A 132 -17.71 21.15 9.21
N LEU A 133 -18.02 20.21 8.33
CA LEU A 133 -19.29 19.50 8.31
C LEU A 133 -19.50 18.70 9.62
N ARG A 134 -18.47 18.03 10.12
CA ARG A 134 -18.51 17.33 11.42
C ARG A 134 -18.78 18.29 12.59
N ALA A 135 -18.16 19.49 12.56
CA ALA A 135 -18.37 20.51 13.56
C ALA A 135 -19.83 20.99 13.58
N THR A 136 -20.43 21.27 12.41
CA THR A 136 -21.83 21.70 12.30
C THR A 136 -22.82 20.62 12.80
N ARG A 137 -22.42 19.35 12.76
CA ARG A 137 -23.21 18.19 13.22
C ARG A 137 -22.91 17.80 14.66
N ASN A 138 -22.10 18.55 15.39
CA ASN A 138 -21.62 18.22 16.74
C ASN A 138 -20.93 16.85 16.82
N GLN A 139 -20.21 16.45 15.77
CA GLN A 139 -19.55 15.15 15.66
C GLN A 139 -18.03 15.19 15.86
N SER A 140 -17.44 16.37 16.07
CA SER A 140 -15.98 16.51 16.23
C SER A 140 -15.39 15.72 17.42
N GLY A 141 -16.22 15.46 18.45
CA GLY A 141 -15.85 14.64 19.62
C GLY A 141 -16.32 13.19 19.53
N SER A 142 -16.80 12.73 18.38
CA SER A 142 -17.25 11.35 18.20
C SER A 142 -16.24 10.53 17.41
N SER A 143 -16.12 9.23 17.72
CA SER A 143 -15.37 8.27 16.88
C SER A 143 -15.84 8.32 15.44
N ALA A 144 -14.96 7.99 14.52
CA ALA A 144 -15.28 7.86 13.11
C ALA A 144 -15.08 6.42 12.66
N HIS A 145 -16.01 5.93 11.83
CA HIS A 145 -15.90 4.65 11.15
C HIS A 145 -15.58 4.93 9.69
N GLU A 146 -14.47 4.41 9.23
CA GLU A 146 -14.04 4.53 7.84
C GLU A 146 -14.07 3.15 7.18
N ALA A 147 -14.63 3.09 5.98
CA ALA A 147 -14.52 1.92 5.10
C ALA A 147 -13.67 2.30 3.89
N PHE A 148 -12.59 1.57 3.66
CA PHE A 148 -11.67 1.83 2.57
C PHE A 148 -11.33 0.55 1.78
N ALA A 149 -10.93 0.71 0.53
CA ALA A 149 -10.34 -0.34 -0.28
C ALA A 149 -9.07 0.20 -0.95
N ARG A 150 -8.06 -0.64 -1.04
CA ARG A 150 -6.80 -0.28 -1.69
C ARG A 150 -6.85 -0.69 -3.15
N CYS A 151 -6.44 0.22 -4.02
CA CYS A 151 -6.22 -0.03 -5.44
C CYS A 151 -4.80 0.40 -5.78
N ALA A 152 -4.03 -0.49 -6.40
CA ALA A 152 -2.69 -0.18 -6.87
C ALA A 152 -2.48 -0.74 -8.27
N LYS A 153 -1.62 -0.06 -9.05
CA LYS A 153 -1.31 -0.44 -10.42
C LYS A 153 0.18 -0.21 -10.68
N SER A 154 0.78 -1.08 -11.46
CA SER A 154 2.18 -0.97 -11.88
C SER A 154 2.32 -1.40 -13.32
N LEU A 155 3.22 -0.74 -14.05
CA LEU A 155 3.51 -1.02 -15.44
C LEU A 155 4.88 -1.68 -15.55
N VAL A 156 4.97 -2.73 -16.36
CA VAL A 156 6.21 -3.48 -16.61
C VAL A 156 6.37 -3.64 -18.12
N LEU A 157 7.54 -3.37 -18.64
CA LEU A 157 7.79 -3.46 -20.09
C LEU A 157 8.79 -4.57 -20.42
N ALA A 158 8.37 -5.54 -21.21
CA ALA A 158 9.23 -6.55 -21.80
C ALA A 158 9.56 -6.20 -23.25
N GLY A 159 10.86 -6.01 -23.52
CA GLY A 159 11.34 -5.62 -24.84
C GLY A 159 11.32 -4.11 -25.11
N PRO A 160 11.47 -3.67 -26.36
CA PRO A 160 11.56 -2.26 -26.70
C PRO A 160 10.24 -1.51 -26.52
N PRO A 161 10.26 -0.26 -25.98
CA PRO A 161 9.06 0.55 -25.87
C PRO A 161 8.58 0.99 -27.26
N THR A 162 7.26 1.03 -27.43
CA THR A 162 6.60 1.60 -28.61
C THR A 162 5.38 2.42 -28.23
N ASP A 163 5.03 3.40 -29.04
CA ASP A 163 3.85 4.24 -28.82
C ASP A 163 2.52 3.49 -29.00
N LYS A 164 2.57 2.27 -29.54
CA LYS A 164 1.38 1.39 -29.68
C LYS A 164 1.05 0.65 -28.39
N GLN A 165 1.96 0.64 -27.42
CA GLN A 165 1.79 -0.02 -26.13
C GLN A 165 1.31 1.02 -25.12
N GLY A 166 0.05 0.99 -24.77
CA GLY A 166 -0.56 1.90 -23.81
C GLY A 166 -0.93 1.21 -22.50
N ASP A 167 -1.05 2.03 -21.47
CA ASP A 167 -1.71 1.63 -20.25
C ASP A 167 -3.19 1.33 -20.53
N ARG A 168 -3.83 0.56 -19.68
CA ARG A 168 -5.24 0.18 -19.87
C ARG A 168 -6.01 0.15 -18.55
N ARG A 169 -7.32 0.27 -18.67
CA ARG A 169 -8.21 0.21 -17.52
C ARG A 169 -8.41 -1.24 -17.09
N LEU A 170 -8.23 -1.49 -15.77
CA LEU A 170 -8.49 -2.78 -15.15
C LEU A 170 -9.89 -2.87 -14.51
N GLY A 171 -10.65 -1.77 -14.54
CA GLY A 171 -12.00 -1.69 -13.99
C GLY A 171 -12.04 -1.52 -12.47
N PHE A 172 -11.03 -0.90 -11.89
CA PHE A 172 -11.02 -0.58 -10.46
C PHE A 172 -11.90 0.63 -10.15
N THR A 173 -12.31 0.77 -8.88
CA THR A 173 -13.16 1.88 -8.43
C THR A 173 -12.47 3.23 -8.60
N LEU A 174 -11.17 3.30 -8.31
CA LEU A 174 -10.29 4.41 -8.58
C LEU A 174 -9.08 3.87 -9.34
N GLU A 175 -8.73 4.51 -10.45
CA GLU A 175 -7.68 4.04 -11.33
C GLU A 175 -7.04 5.20 -12.08
N LEU A 176 -5.72 5.29 -11.99
CA LEU A 176 -4.93 6.17 -12.84
C LEU A 176 -4.57 5.42 -14.11
N VAL A 177 -4.71 6.07 -15.25
CA VAL A 177 -4.37 5.52 -16.57
C VAL A 177 -3.41 6.48 -17.25
N ALA A 178 -2.21 6.03 -17.56
CA ALA A 178 -1.23 6.82 -18.28
C ALA A 178 -1.69 7.07 -19.73
N GLU A 179 -1.75 8.33 -20.14
CA GLU A 179 -2.14 8.70 -21.52
C GLU A 179 -1.13 8.24 -22.57
N ARG A 180 0.13 8.12 -22.17
CA ARG A 180 1.23 7.65 -23.01
C ARG A 180 2.00 6.55 -22.29
N ASN A 181 2.67 5.70 -23.05
CA ASN A 181 3.57 4.72 -22.47
C ASN A 181 4.72 5.43 -21.74
N PRO A 182 4.83 5.32 -20.40
CA PRO A 182 5.89 6.01 -19.64
C PRO A 182 7.30 5.64 -20.08
N TYR A 183 7.49 4.43 -20.62
CA TYR A 183 8.76 3.95 -21.08
C TYR A 183 9.25 4.62 -22.37
N THR A 184 8.36 5.23 -23.15
CA THR A 184 8.76 6.04 -24.32
C THR A 184 9.18 7.45 -23.93
N ILE A 185 8.64 7.98 -22.82
CA ILE A 185 8.94 9.34 -22.35
C ILE A 185 10.34 9.41 -21.72
N LEU A 186 10.76 8.37 -21.01
CA LEU A 186 12.07 8.32 -20.32
C LEU A 186 13.27 8.29 -21.27
N ASN A 187 13.05 7.98 -22.54
CA ASN A 187 14.14 7.83 -23.54
C ASN A 187 14.24 8.99 -24.54
N GLY A 188 13.44 10.05 -24.41
CA GLY A 188 13.38 11.06 -25.47
C GLY A 188 12.96 12.47 -25.05
N GLY A 189 13.00 12.78 -23.75
CA GLY A 189 12.68 14.10 -23.24
C GLY A 189 13.88 14.90 -22.83
#